data_a514576b63fa7897f987bb7da7e1757a
#
_entry.id   a514576b63fa7897f987bb7da7e1757a
#
_cell.length_a   1.000
_cell.length_b   1.000
_cell.length_c   1.000
_cell.angle_alpha   90.00
_cell.angle_beta   90.00
_cell.angle_gamma   90.00
#
_symmetry.space_group_name_H-M   'P 1'
#
loop_
_entity.id
_entity.type
_entity.pdbx_description
1 polymer ?
#
loop_
_entity_poly.entity_id
_entity_poly.type
_entity_poly.pdbx_seq_one_letter_code
_entity_poly.pdbx_strand_id
1 'polypeptide(L)'
;MKQYLDLLRRIKEEGTIKTDRTGTGTKSVFGHQMRFNLADGFPLVTTKKCHLKSIIYELLWFLKGETNIKYLQENGVRIWNEWADENGDLGHVYGYQWRSWPDYKGGHIDQISQVIEQIKNNPDSRRLLVSAWNVAEVDEMALPPCHLLFQFYVADGRLSLQLYQRSADCFLGVPFNIASYSLLLLMVAQVCGLEPGEFVHTTGDTHLYLNHMEQTDSQLTREPRPLPQMRLNPEVKNIFDFKYEDFELLNYDPHPHIKGVVAV
;
A
#
# COMPACT_ATOMS: atom_id res chain seq x y z
N MET A 1 11.82 -10.19 -5.10
CA MET A 1 11.72 -8.73 -5.48
C MET A 1 12.18 -8.45 -6.92
N LYS A 2 12.40 -9.48 -7.73
CA LYS A 2 12.77 -9.31 -9.15
C LYS A 2 11.72 -8.49 -9.93
N GLN A 3 10.44 -8.74 -9.69
CA GLN A 3 9.31 -8.07 -10.35
C GLN A 3 9.38 -6.53 -10.21
N TYR A 4 9.74 -6.05 -9.03
CA TYR A 4 9.90 -4.62 -8.77
C TYR A 4 11.11 -4.02 -9.50
N LEU A 5 12.25 -4.72 -9.53
CA LEU A 5 13.42 -4.26 -10.28
C LEU A 5 13.18 -4.29 -11.79
N ASP A 6 12.46 -5.27 -12.30
CA ASP A 6 12.08 -5.34 -13.72
C ASP A 6 11.15 -4.16 -14.08
N LEU A 7 10.25 -3.75 -13.18
CA LEU A 7 9.45 -2.53 -13.37
C LEU A 7 10.35 -1.28 -13.48
N LEU A 8 11.33 -1.11 -12.58
CA LEU A 8 12.23 0.04 -12.64
C LEU A 8 13.01 0.08 -13.97
N ARG A 9 13.50 -1.08 -14.44
CA ARG A 9 14.18 -1.20 -15.75
C ARG A 9 13.26 -0.83 -16.89
N ARG A 10 12.02 -1.37 -16.89
CA ARG A 10 11.02 -1.08 -17.90
C ARG A 10 10.74 0.42 -18.01
N ILE A 11 10.54 1.12 -16.89
CA ILE A 11 10.30 2.57 -16.92
C ILE A 11 11.52 3.30 -17.50
N LYS A 12 12.72 2.90 -17.13
CA LYS A 12 13.94 3.52 -17.64
C LYS A 12 14.16 3.30 -19.14
N GLU A 13 13.82 2.13 -19.65
CA GLU A 13 14.01 1.76 -21.05
C GLU A 13 12.89 2.27 -21.95
N GLU A 14 11.64 2.00 -21.57
CA GLU A 14 10.45 2.21 -22.41
C GLU A 14 9.67 3.48 -22.05
N GLY A 15 9.90 4.08 -20.87
CA GLY A 15 9.08 5.17 -20.36
C GLY A 15 9.19 6.46 -21.19
N THR A 16 8.08 7.18 -21.26
CA THR A 16 7.99 8.51 -21.88
C THR A 16 8.18 9.60 -20.83
N ILE A 17 8.92 10.65 -21.17
CA ILE A 17 9.07 11.83 -20.30
C ILE A 17 7.79 12.66 -20.36
N LYS A 18 7.27 13.03 -19.19
CA LYS A 18 6.07 13.84 -19.02
C LYS A 18 6.30 14.92 -17.98
N THR A 19 5.59 16.03 -18.15
CA THR A 19 5.42 17.02 -17.07
C THR A 19 4.43 16.47 -16.02
N ASP A 20 4.55 16.96 -14.81
CA ASP A 20 3.65 16.61 -13.70
C ASP A 20 3.27 17.86 -12.89
N ARG A 21 2.33 17.70 -11.95
CA ARG A 21 1.83 18.80 -11.10
C ARG A 21 2.94 19.45 -10.27
N THR A 22 3.96 18.71 -9.87
CA THR A 22 5.05 19.21 -9.01
C THR A 22 6.13 19.99 -9.79
N GLY A 23 6.09 19.94 -11.13
CA GLY A 23 7.11 20.54 -11.99
C GLY A 23 8.45 19.80 -12.01
N THR A 24 8.58 18.68 -11.28
CA THR A 24 9.80 17.85 -11.26
C THR A 24 9.99 17.10 -12.58
N GLY A 25 8.89 16.69 -13.21
CA GLY A 25 8.87 15.82 -14.37
C GLY A 25 9.01 14.36 -14.00
N THR A 26 8.46 13.50 -14.85
CA THR A 26 8.47 12.05 -14.66
C THR A 26 8.87 11.33 -15.95
N LYS A 27 9.39 10.11 -15.81
CA LYS A 27 9.47 9.13 -16.88
C LYS A 27 8.50 8.00 -16.55
N SER A 28 7.53 7.69 -17.43
CA SER A 28 6.43 6.80 -17.10
C SER A 28 6.05 5.83 -18.20
N VAL A 29 5.51 4.68 -17.79
CA VAL A 29 4.76 3.74 -18.64
C VAL A 29 3.32 3.69 -18.17
N PHE A 30 2.38 3.37 -19.05
CA PHE A 30 0.98 3.20 -18.71
C PHE A 30 0.61 1.72 -18.63
N GLY A 31 0.20 1.31 -17.44
CA GLY A 31 -0.21 -0.07 -17.17
C GLY A 31 0.96 -1.04 -16.91
N HIS A 32 0.99 -1.57 -15.68
CA HIS A 32 1.91 -2.64 -15.29
C HIS A 32 1.28 -3.51 -14.20
N GLN A 33 1.65 -4.78 -14.16
CA GLN A 33 1.22 -5.69 -13.09
C GLN A 33 2.40 -6.48 -12.55
N MET A 34 2.48 -6.54 -11.23
CA MET A 34 3.43 -7.39 -10.49
C MET A 34 2.66 -8.40 -9.64
N ARG A 35 3.24 -9.58 -9.44
CA ARG A 35 2.69 -10.63 -8.56
C ARG A 35 3.72 -11.05 -7.53
N PHE A 36 3.27 -11.19 -6.29
CA PHE A 36 4.10 -11.59 -5.15
C PHE A 36 3.39 -12.73 -4.43
N ASN A 37 3.94 -13.94 -4.50
CA ASN A 37 3.44 -15.06 -3.72
C ASN A 37 3.96 -14.94 -2.28
N LEU A 38 3.06 -14.81 -1.31
CA LEU A 38 3.46 -14.63 0.09
C LEU A 38 4.07 -15.90 0.72
N ALA A 39 3.95 -17.06 0.06
CA ALA A 39 4.68 -18.26 0.45
C ALA A 39 6.19 -18.14 0.24
N ASP A 40 6.65 -17.27 -0.68
CA ASP A 40 8.07 -17.01 -0.93
C ASP A 40 8.71 -16.08 0.10
N GLY A 41 7.91 -15.48 0.98
CA GLY A 41 8.29 -14.51 2.01
C GLY A 41 7.52 -13.20 1.90
N PHE A 42 7.75 -12.31 2.86
CA PHE A 42 7.12 -10.99 2.89
C PHE A 42 7.80 -10.04 1.89
N PRO A 43 7.07 -9.46 0.91
CA PRO A 43 7.67 -8.72 -0.20
C PRO A 43 8.09 -7.30 0.21
N LEU A 44 8.99 -7.18 1.17
CA LEU A 44 9.66 -5.95 1.55
C LEU A 44 10.96 -5.82 0.75
N VAL A 45 11.13 -4.69 0.07
CA VAL A 45 12.30 -4.44 -0.80
C VAL A 45 13.60 -4.61 -0.04
N THR A 46 14.53 -5.40 -0.60
CA THR A 46 15.85 -5.68 -0.01
C THR A 46 16.99 -4.92 -0.68
N THR A 47 16.79 -4.37 -1.88
CA THR A 47 17.80 -3.56 -2.60
C THR A 47 17.97 -2.14 -2.06
N LYS A 48 17.08 -1.73 -1.18
CA LYS A 48 17.24 -0.57 -0.27
C LYS A 48 16.44 -0.80 0.99
N LYS A 49 16.89 -0.25 2.12
CA LYS A 49 16.16 -0.34 3.39
C LYS A 49 14.88 0.48 3.35
N CYS A 50 13.74 -0.14 3.62
CA CYS A 50 12.44 0.51 3.80
C CYS A 50 12.12 0.71 5.29
N HIS A 51 11.39 1.78 5.62
CA HIS A 51 11.03 2.12 6.99
C HIS A 51 9.73 1.42 7.39
N LEU A 52 9.80 0.14 7.78
CA LEU A 52 8.65 -0.70 8.10
C LEU A 52 7.73 -0.08 9.16
N LYS A 53 8.31 0.62 10.16
CA LYS A 53 7.51 1.29 11.20
C LYS A 53 6.46 2.24 10.61
N SER A 54 6.84 3.05 9.62
CA SER A 54 5.89 3.94 8.94
C SER A 54 4.81 3.19 8.19
N ILE A 55 5.17 2.07 7.54
CA ILE A 55 4.22 1.24 6.78
C ILE A 55 3.16 0.63 7.72
N ILE A 56 3.58 0.08 8.86
CA ILE A 56 2.65 -0.52 9.83
C ILE A 56 1.72 0.55 10.43
N TYR A 57 2.26 1.67 10.93
CA TYR A 57 1.45 2.71 11.54
C TYR A 57 0.49 3.38 10.55
N GLU A 58 0.89 3.57 9.28
CA GLU A 58 0.00 4.08 8.24
C GLU A 58 -1.17 3.12 7.99
N LEU A 59 -0.91 1.81 7.85
CA LEU A 59 -1.96 0.81 7.65
C LEU A 59 -2.91 0.76 8.86
N LEU A 60 -2.39 0.79 10.08
CA LEU A 60 -3.22 0.82 11.29
C LEU A 60 -4.06 2.11 11.35
N TRP A 61 -3.51 3.24 10.93
CA TRP A 61 -4.22 4.51 10.84
C TRP A 61 -5.36 4.45 9.81
N PHE A 62 -5.14 3.87 8.63
CA PHE A 62 -6.21 3.63 7.67
C PHE A 62 -7.32 2.73 8.26
N LEU A 63 -6.95 1.65 8.94
CA LEU A 63 -7.90 0.72 9.57
C LEU A 63 -8.69 1.35 10.71
N LYS A 64 -8.18 2.39 11.35
CA LYS A 64 -8.92 3.20 12.34
C LYS A 64 -9.95 4.14 11.69
N GLY A 65 -9.86 4.40 10.39
CA GLY A 65 -10.71 5.36 9.70
C GLY A 65 -10.37 6.81 10.00
N GLU A 66 -9.20 7.06 10.58
CA GLU A 66 -8.75 8.40 10.94
C GLU A 66 -8.25 9.18 9.73
N THR A 67 -8.44 10.51 9.77
CA THR A 67 -7.98 11.47 8.75
C THR A 67 -6.93 12.42 9.30
N ASN A 68 -6.85 12.56 10.63
CA ASN A 68 -5.89 13.42 11.30
C ASN A 68 -4.56 12.70 11.53
N ILE A 69 -3.45 13.37 11.22
CA ILE A 69 -2.10 12.79 11.30
C ILE A 69 -1.52 12.72 12.71
N LYS A 70 -2.24 13.17 13.73
CA LYS A 70 -1.77 13.19 15.13
C LYS A 70 -1.32 11.80 15.60
N TYR A 71 -2.11 10.75 15.32
CA TYR A 71 -1.75 9.39 15.64
C TYR A 71 -0.41 8.97 15.02
N LEU A 72 -0.16 9.34 13.77
CA LEU A 72 1.10 9.06 13.07
C LEU A 72 2.26 9.81 13.74
N GLN A 73 2.08 11.10 14.03
CA GLN A 73 3.11 11.96 14.66
C GLN A 73 3.49 11.48 16.06
N GLU A 74 2.51 11.10 16.89
CA GLU A 74 2.72 10.55 18.24
C GLU A 74 3.55 9.27 18.19
N ASN A 75 3.48 8.52 17.10
CA ASN A 75 4.28 7.31 16.85
C ASN A 75 5.56 7.58 16.04
N GLY A 76 5.93 8.83 15.83
CA GLY A 76 7.17 9.23 15.14
C GLY A 76 7.12 9.02 13.62
N VAL A 77 5.93 8.91 13.02
CA VAL A 77 5.70 8.79 11.58
C VAL A 77 5.28 10.15 11.03
N ARG A 78 5.97 10.59 9.96
CA ARG A 78 5.81 11.95 9.40
C ARG A 78 5.53 11.98 7.91
N ILE A 79 5.20 10.84 7.32
CA ILE A 79 5.07 10.68 5.86
C ILE A 79 3.87 11.43 5.26
N TRP A 80 2.98 11.96 6.08
CA TRP A 80 1.79 12.72 5.68
C TRP A 80 1.83 14.22 6.09
N ASN A 81 2.89 14.66 6.78
CA ASN A 81 2.97 16.04 7.31
C ASN A 81 2.86 17.13 6.23
N GLU A 82 3.34 16.86 5.02
CA GLU A 82 3.41 17.86 3.94
C GLU A 82 2.05 18.15 3.29
N TRP A 83 1.05 17.28 3.52
CA TRP A 83 -0.30 17.41 2.94
C TRP A 83 -1.38 17.81 3.94
N ALA A 84 -1.09 17.67 5.24
CA ALA A 84 -2.07 18.00 6.28
C ALA A 84 -2.27 19.51 6.40
N ASP A 85 -3.49 19.92 6.73
CA ASP A 85 -3.82 21.31 7.04
C ASP A 85 -3.21 21.76 8.38
N GLU A 86 -3.50 22.98 8.81
CA GLU A 86 -3.02 23.56 10.07
C GLU A 86 -3.49 22.81 11.34
N ASN A 87 -4.59 22.05 11.22
CA ASN A 87 -5.15 21.21 12.29
C ASN A 87 -4.63 19.76 12.23
N GLY A 88 -3.83 19.43 11.22
CA GLY A 88 -3.32 18.09 10.99
C GLY A 88 -4.31 17.17 10.27
N ASP A 89 -5.34 17.70 9.62
CA ASP A 89 -6.35 16.92 8.91
C ASP A 89 -6.04 16.84 7.41
N LEU A 90 -6.47 15.73 6.80
CA LEU A 90 -6.28 15.44 5.37
C LEU A 90 -7.60 15.37 4.60
N GLY A 91 -8.73 15.59 5.26
CA GLY A 91 -10.06 15.34 4.70
C GLY A 91 -10.36 13.84 4.62
N HIS A 92 -11.40 13.47 3.90
CA HIS A 92 -11.95 12.10 3.86
C HIS A 92 -11.09 11.13 3.01
N VAL A 93 -9.76 11.07 3.28
CA VAL A 93 -8.82 10.21 2.58
C VAL A 93 -8.96 8.74 3.01
N TYR A 94 -8.41 7.84 2.25
CA TYR A 94 -8.26 6.38 2.43
C TYR A 94 -9.05 5.72 3.58
N GLY A 95 -8.58 5.87 4.83
CA GLY A 95 -9.16 5.22 5.99
C GLY A 95 -10.61 5.61 6.25
N TYR A 96 -10.96 6.89 6.04
CA TYR A 96 -12.35 7.34 6.14
C TYR A 96 -13.22 6.61 5.12
N GLN A 97 -12.81 6.57 3.86
CA GLN A 97 -13.57 5.88 2.81
C GLN A 97 -13.68 4.37 3.09
N TRP A 98 -12.64 3.75 3.65
CA TRP A 98 -12.66 2.33 3.99
C TRP A 98 -13.63 2.01 5.13
N ARG A 99 -13.75 2.91 6.12
CA ARG A 99 -14.43 2.65 7.39
C ARG A 99 -15.74 3.41 7.57
N SER A 100 -15.96 4.47 6.81
CA SER A 100 -17.09 5.40 7.03
C SER A 100 -17.57 6.01 5.71
N TRP A 101 -17.67 5.20 4.64
CA TRP A 101 -18.18 5.68 3.35
C TRP A 101 -19.61 6.23 3.51
N PRO A 102 -19.89 7.48 3.11
CA PRO A 102 -21.23 8.04 3.21
C PRO A 102 -22.22 7.26 2.33
N ASP A 103 -23.37 6.87 2.89
CA ASP A 103 -24.44 6.28 2.10
C ASP A 103 -25.50 7.33 1.72
N TYR A 104 -26.28 7.04 0.68
CA TYR A 104 -27.32 7.97 0.20
C TYR A 104 -28.51 8.13 1.17
N LYS A 105 -28.57 7.38 2.27
CA LYS A 105 -29.61 7.48 3.31
C LYS A 105 -29.17 8.28 4.52
N GLY A 106 -27.97 8.88 4.47
CA GLY A 106 -27.38 9.65 5.58
C GLY A 106 -26.71 8.80 6.64
N GLY A 107 -26.44 7.53 6.36
CA GLY A 107 -25.61 6.63 7.17
C GLY A 107 -24.20 6.50 6.64
N HIS A 108 -23.47 5.51 7.16
CA HIS A 108 -22.11 5.20 6.77
C HIS A 108 -21.93 3.69 6.56
N ILE A 109 -21.03 3.33 5.65
CA ILE A 109 -20.69 1.96 5.31
C ILE A 109 -19.24 1.69 5.73
N ASP A 110 -19.04 0.69 6.59
CA ASP A 110 -17.73 0.14 6.91
C ASP A 110 -17.39 -0.97 5.91
N GLN A 111 -16.66 -0.62 4.86
CA GLN A 111 -16.29 -1.54 3.79
C GLN A 111 -15.36 -2.65 4.27
N ILE A 112 -14.45 -2.36 5.25
CA ILE A 112 -13.53 -3.36 5.79
C ILE A 112 -14.29 -4.44 6.57
N SER A 113 -15.20 -4.04 7.44
CA SER A 113 -16.04 -5.00 8.17
C SER A 113 -16.90 -5.84 7.23
N GLN A 114 -17.51 -5.19 6.23
CA GLN A 114 -18.34 -5.90 5.23
C GLN A 114 -17.55 -6.90 4.40
N VAL A 115 -16.36 -6.54 3.91
CA VAL A 115 -15.57 -7.45 3.07
C VAL A 115 -15.06 -8.65 3.87
N ILE A 116 -14.66 -8.47 5.13
CA ILE A 116 -14.24 -9.56 6.02
C ILE A 116 -15.42 -10.52 6.28
N GLU A 117 -16.60 -9.98 6.56
CA GLU A 117 -17.80 -10.79 6.74
C GLU A 117 -18.17 -11.57 5.46
N GLN A 118 -18.07 -10.91 4.30
CA GLN A 118 -18.32 -11.57 3.01
C GLN A 118 -17.29 -12.66 2.71
N ILE A 119 -16.00 -12.47 3.01
CA ILE A 119 -14.96 -13.50 2.84
C ILE A 119 -15.32 -14.75 3.68
N LYS A 120 -15.78 -14.56 4.93
CA LYS A 120 -16.15 -15.67 5.82
C LYS A 120 -17.41 -16.40 5.39
N ASN A 121 -18.44 -15.67 4.93
CA ASN A 121 -19.77 -16.21 4.67
C ASN A 121 -20.03 -16.56 3.20
N ASN A 122 -19.33 -15.95 2.27
CA ASN A 122 -19.47 -16.14 0.83
C ASN A 122 -18.15 -15.95 0.10
N PRO A 123 -17.15 -16.84 0.31
CA PRO A 123 -15.79 -16.69 -0.23
C PRO A 123 -15.74 -16.69 -1.77
N ASP A 124 -16.73 -17.29 -2.45
CA ASP A 124 -16.81 -17.32 -3.92
C ASP A 124 -17.36 -16.03 -4.53
N SER A 125 -17.68 -15.03 -3.71
CA SER A 125 -18.17 -13.73 -4.18
C SER A 125 -17.15 -13.02 -5.06
N ARG A 126 -17.62 -12.44 -6.16
CA ARG A 126 -16.84 -11.54 -7.03
C ARG A 126 -16.92 -10.09 -6.57
N ARG A 127 -17.52 -9.81 -5.41
CA ARG A 127 -17.78 -8.48 -4.85
C ARG A 127 -16.97 -8.22 -3.59
N LEU A 128 -15.89 -8.97 -3.36
CA LEU A 128 -14.97 -8.80 -2.22
C LEU A 128 -14.06 -7.61 -2.49
N LEU A 129 -14.60 -6.39 -2.45
CA LEU A 129 -13.95 -5.19 -2.94
C LEU A 129 -14.08 -4.04 -1.95
N VAL A 130 -13.01 -3.23 -1.83
CA VAL A 130 -12.97 -1.99 -1.05
C VAL A 130 -12.48 -0.86 -1.96
N SER A 131 -13.18 0.28 -1.96
CA SER A 131 -12.83 1.47 -2.75
C SER A 131 -12.56 2.66 -1.85
N ALA A 132 -11.50 3.41 -2.17
CA ALA A 132 -11.22 4.72 -1.58
C ALA A 132 -11.57 5.87 -2.53
N TRP A 133 -11.91 5.59 -3.79
CA TRP A 133 -12.23 6.60 -4.80
C TRP A 133 -13.70 6.99 -4.71
N ASN A 134 -14.00 7.99 -3.90
CA ASN A 134 -15.33 8.58 -3.79
C ASN A 134 -15.43 9.81 -4.69
N VAL A 135 -16.12 9.67 -5.83
CA VAL A 135 -16.24 10.74 -6.83
C VAL A 135 -16.91 12.01 -6.26
N ALA A 136 -17.75 11.87 -5.25
CA ALA A 136 -18.43 13.00 -4.63
C ALA A 136 -17.54 13.83 -3.68
N GLU A 137 -16.44 13.25 -3.18
CA GLU A 137 -15.59 13.86 -2.16
C GLU A 137 -14.13 14.00 -2.58
N VAL A 138 -13.73 13.44 -3.72
CA VAL A 138 -12.31 13.35 -4.13
C VAL A 138 -11.63 14.70 -4.29
N ASP A 139 -12.38 15.73 -4.68
CA ASP A 139 -11.85 17.09 -4.87
C ASP A 139 -11.64 17.85 -3.55
N GLU A 140 -12.22 17.36 -2.45
CA GLU A 140 -12.06 17.92 -1.09
C GLU A 140 -10.94 17.26 -0.30
N MET A 141 -10.34 16.20 -0.83
CA MET A 141 -9.24 15.48 -0.18
C MET A 141 -7.92 16.23 -0.36
N ALA A 142 -7.10 16.32 0.68
CA ALA A 142 -5.77 16.92 0.60
C ALA A 142 -4.90 16.24 -0.47
N LEU A 143 -5.09 14.93 -0.67
CA LEU A 143 -4.46 14.15 -1.72
C LEU A 143 -5.43 13.06 -2.22
N PRO A 144 -5.93 13.15 -3.47
CA PRO A 144 -6.76 12.11 -4.07
C PRO A 144 -6.08 10.74 -4.03
N PRO A 145 -6.79 9.64 -3.67
CA PRO A 145 -6.18 8.34 -3.48
C PRO A 145 -5.41 7.83 -4.70
N CYS A 146 -4.13 7.53 -4.53
CA CYS A 146 -3.28 6.90 -5.55
C CYS A 146 -3.61 5.41 -5.68
N HIS A 147 -3.62 4.67 -4.58
CA HIS A 147 -4.08 3.28 -4.48
C HIS A 147 -5.56 3.27 -4.14
N LEU A 148 -6.39 3.21 -5.17
CA LEU A 148 -7.79 3.62 -5.09
C LEU A 148 -8.79 2.51 -4.81
N LEU A 149 -8.46 1.26 -5.17
CA LEU A 149 -9.35 0.13 -4.92
C LEU A 149 -8.54 -1.17 -4.80
N PHE A 150 -9.03 -2.09 -3.97
CA PHE A 150 -8.50 -3.44 -3.91
C PHE A 150 -9.60 -4.49 -3.81
N GLN A 151 -9.32 -5.68 -4.33
CA GLN A 151 -10.24 -6.80 -4.39
C GLN A 151 -9.57 -8.05 -3.82
N PHE A 152 -10.34 -8.81 -3.04
CA PHE A 152 -9.92 -10.12 -2.56
C PHE A 152 -10.44 -11.24 -3.45
N TYR A 153 -9.71 -12.36 -3.41
CA TYR A 153 -10.07 -13.59 -4.09
C TYR A 153 -9.71 -14.78 -3.23
N VAL A 154 -10.66 -15.69 -3.04
CA VAL A 154 -10.47 -16.93 -2.26
C VAL A 154 -10.47 -18.12 -3.21
N ALA A 155 -9.45 -18.94 -3.12
CA ALA A 155 -9.37 -20.22 -3.82
C ALA A 155 -8.50 -21.21 -3.03
N ASP A 156 -8.90 -22.48 -2.98
CA ASP A 156 -8.15 -23.55 -2.34
C ASP A 156 -7.71 -23.24 -0.90
N GLY A 157 -8.60 -22.58 -0.13
CA GLY A 157 -8.32 -22.18 1.25
C GLY A 157 -7.33 -21.00 1.40
N ARG A 158 -6.98 -20.34 0.29
CA ARG A 158 -6.03 -19.23 0.26
C ARG A 158 -6.72 -17.93 -0.14
N LEU A 159 -6.30 -16.84 0.52
CA LEU A 159 -6.75 -15.48 0.23
C LEU A 159 -5.69 -14.75 -0.59
N SER A 160 -6.07 -14.19 -1.73
CA SER A 160 -5.25 -13.28 -2.54
C SER A 160 -5.86 -11.88 -2.57
N LEU A 161 -5.03 -10.87 -2.81
CA LEU A 161 -5.45 -9.48 -2.90
C LEU A 161 -4.89 -8.85 -4.18
N GLN A 162 -5.73 -8.18 -4.96
CA GLN A 162 -5.31 -7.35 -6.07
C GLN A 162 -5.58 -5.88 -5.75
N LEU A 163 -4.54 -5.05 -5.87
CA LEU A 163 -4.61 -3.59 -5.78
C LEU A 163 -4.62 -2.98 -7.17
N TYR A 164 -5.49 -1.99 -7.41
CA TYR A 164 -5.32 -1.02 -8.50
C TYR A 164 -4.84 0.33 -7.95
N GLN A 165 -3.68 0.76 -8.42
CA GLN A 165 -3.05 2.04 -8.11
C GLN A 165 -2.96 2.90 -9.37
N ARG A 166 -3.73 4.01 -9.44
CA ARG A 166 -3.82 4.87 -10.62
C ARG A 166 -2.54 5.67 -10.91
N SER A 167 -1.79 5.98 -9.85
CA SER A 167 -0.57 6.79 -9.89
C SER A 167 0.46 6.16 -8.97
N ALA A 168 1.60 5.75 -9.52
CA ALA A 168 2.59 4.94 -8.83
C ALA A 168 3.99 5.54 -8.94
N ASP A 169 4.41 6.28 -7.88
CA ASP A 169 5.82 6.64 -7.70
C ASP A 169 6.63 5.39 -7.40
N CYS A 170 7.37 4.92 -8.38
CA CYS A 170 8.05 3.63 -8.30
C CYS A 170 9.30 3.66 -7.41
N PHE A 171 9.88 4.83 -7.13
CA PHE A 171 11.05 4.89 -6.27
C PHE A 171 10.69 4.99 -4.78
N LEU A 172 9.83 5.92 -4.36
CA LEU A 172 9.46 6.11 -2.96
C LEU A 172 8.20 5.34 -2.57
N GLY A 173 7.11 5.50 -3.32
CA GLY A 173 5.78 5.01 -2.95
C GLY A 173 5.58 3.51 -3.13
N VAL A 174 5.87 2.97 -4.30
CA VAL A 174 5.58 1.56 -4.65
C VAL A 174 6.17 0.55 -3.66
N PRO A 175 7.42 0.69 -3.16
CA PRO A 175 7.94 -0.21 -2.12
C PRO A 175 7.09 -0.24 -0.84
N PHE A 176 6.56 0.91 -0.43
CA PHE A 176 5.66 1.02 0.72
C PHE A 176 4.30 0.37 0.43
N ASN A 177 3.74 0.63 -0.75
CA ASN A 177 2.45 0.07 -1.14
C ASN A 177 2.49 -1.46 -1.26
N ILE A 178 3.56 -2.03 -1.83
CA ILE A 178 3.76 -3.50 -1.89
C ILE A 178 3.72 -4.09 -0.48
N ALA A 179 4.50 -3.54 0.44
CA ALA A 179 4.57 -4.04 1.81
C ALA A 179 3.26 -3.82 2.57
N SER A 180 2.63 -2.63 2.46
CA SER A 180 1.39 -2.29 3.16
C SER A 180 0.24 -3.21 2.76
N TYR A 181 0.01 -3.42 1.46
CA TYR A 181 -1.07 -4.29 1.00
C TYR A 181 -0.79 -5.78 1.19
N SER A 182 0.48 -6.19 1.17
CA SER A 182 0.87 -7.55 1.58
C SER A 182 0.60 -7.77 3.07
N LEU A 183 0.84 -6.76 3.90
CA LEU A 183 0.54 -6.81 5.33
C LEU A 183 -0.97 -6.87 5.57
N LEU A 184 -1.76 -6.06 4.87
CA LEU A 184 -3.22 -6.11 4.91
C LEU A 184 -3.74 -7.50 4.50
N LEU A 185 -3.17 -8.11 3.45
CA LEU A 185 -3.52 -9.47 3.04
C LEU A 185 -3.24 -10.49 4.15
N LEU A 186 -2.09 -10.44 4.81
CA LEU A 186 -1.76 -11.31 5.95
C LEU A 186 -2.77 -11.14 7.10
N MET A 187 -3.11 -9.91 7.46
CA MET A 187 -4.06 -9.58 8.53
C MET A 187 -5.46 -10.13 8.21
N VAL A 188 -5.97 -9.88 7.00
CA VAL A 188 -7.31 -10.36 6.60
C VAL A 188 -7.33 -11.89 6.50
N ALA A 189 -6.29 -12.52 5.94
CA ALA A 189 -6.18 -13.98 5.90
C ALA A 189 -6.25 -14.57 7.31
N GLN A 190 -5.49 -14.05 8.27
CA GLN A 190 -5.52 -14.51 9.66
C GLN A 190 -6.89 -14.40 10.30
N VAL A 191 -7.56 -13.25 10.22
CA VAL A 191 -8.87 -13.05 10.89
C VAL A 191 -10.01 -13.78 10.18
N CYS A 192 -9.79 -14.20 8.93
CA CYS A 192 -10.73 -15.05 8.18
C CYS A 192 -10.41 -16.55 8.27
N GLY A 193 -9.30 -16.94 8.90
CA GLY A 193 -8.89 -18.35 9.00
C GLY A 193 -8.46 -18.96 7.67
N LEU A 194 -7.86 -18.15 6.78
CA LEU A 194 -7.36 -18.54 5.47
C LEU A 194 -5.83 -18.45 5.42
N GLU A 195 -5.20 -19.23 4.53
CA GLU A 195 -3.80 -19.08 4.23
C GLU A 195 -3.57 -17.89 3.28
N PRO A 196 -2.46 -17.13 3.43
CA PRO A 196 -2.15 -16.06 2.49
C PRO A 196 -1.76 -16.63 1.11
N GLY A 197 -2.30 -16.01 0.06
CA GLY A 197 -2.04 -16.33 -1.33
C GLY A 197 -1.07 -15.34 -1.99
N GLU A 198 -1.52 -14.71 -3.07
CA GLU A 198 -0.74 -13.73 -3.83
C GLU A 198 -1.21 -12.29 -3.56
N PHE A 199 -0.25 -11.37 -3.48
CA PHE A 199 -0.51 -9.95 -3.70
C PHE A 199 -0.27 -9.62 -5.17
N VAL A 200 -1.30 -9.09 -5.85
CA VAL A 200 -1.26 -8.65 -7.25
C VAL A 200 -1.33 -7.12 -7.26
N HIS A 201 -0.29 -6.47 -7.73
CA HIS A 201 -0.21 -5.02 -7.81
C HIS A 201 -0.36 -4.55 -9.25
N THR A 202 -1.49 -3.94 -9.57
CA THR A 202 -1.78 -3.37 -10.89
C THR A 202 -1.68 -1.85 -10.81
N THR A 203 -0.89 -1.25 -11.70
CA THR A 203 -0.63 0.19 -11.70
C THR A 203 -1.08 0.83 -13.02
N GLY A 204 -1.57 2.07 -12.95
CA GLY A 204 -1.95 2.91 -14.09
C GLY A 204 -0.77 3.73 -14.62
N ASP A 205 -0.70 5.05 -14.28
CA ASP A 205 0.50 5.87 -14.54
C ASP A 205 1.61 5.44 -13.58
N THR A 206 2.60 4.77 -14.14
CA THR A 206 3.67 4.09 -13.42
C THR A 206 4.97 4.79 -13.73
N HIS A 207 5.51 5.55 -12.76
CA HIS A 207 6.54 6.53 -13.05
C HIS A 207 7.70 6.55 -12.07
N LEU A 208 8.82 7.09 -12.57
CA LEU A 208 9.95 7.57 -11.81
C LEU A 208 10.03 9.10 -11.96
N TYR A 209 10.12 9.82 -10.86
CA TYR A 209 10.45 11.24 -10.90
C TYR A 209 11.86 11.45 -11.44
N LEU A 210 12.07 12.49 -12.24
CA LEU A 210 13.37 12.73 -12.88
C LEU A 210 14.50 12.97 -11.87
N ASN A 211 14.18 13.50 -10.68
CA ASN A 211 15.12 13.67 -9.57
C ASN A 211 15.48 12.35 -8.85
N HIS A 212 14.88 11.21 -9.23
CA HIS A 212 15.17 9.88 -8.67
C HIS A 212 15.90 8.95 -9.66
N MET A 213 16.31 9.45 -10.82
CA MET A 213 16.93 8.60 -11.85
C MET A 213 18.28 8.01 -11.40
N GLU A 214 19.16 8.84 -10.79
CA GLU A 214 20.46 8.39 -10.27
C GLU A 214 20.31 7.40 -9.11
N GLN A 215 19.34 7.64 -8.21
CA GLN A 215 19.01 6.75 -7.10
C GLN A 215 18.51 5.39 -7.61
N THR A 216 17.69 5.41 -8.66
CA THR A 216 17.20 4.21 -9.31
C THR A 216 18.34 3.43 -9.97
N ASP A 217 19.26 4.12 -10.64
CA ASP A 217 20.47 3.48 -11.20
C ASP A 217 21.30 2.80 -10.12
N SER A 218 21.57 3.51 -9.02
CA SER A 218 22.25 2.93 -7.87
C SER A 218 21.52 1.71 -7.30
N GLN A 219 20.19 1.76 -7.20
CA GLN A 219 19.41 0.63 -6.71
C GLN A 219 19.46 -0.57 -7.64
N LEU A 220 19.47 -0.36 -8.96
CA LEU A 220 19.52 -1.41 -9.98
C LEU A 220 20.87 -2.13 -10.05
N THR A 221 21.95 -1.56 -9.50
CA THR A 221 23.25 -2.26 -9.37
C THR A 221 23.28 -3.28 -8.23
N ARG A 222 22.27 -3.28 -7.35
CA ARG A 222 22.23 -4.11 -6.14
C ARG A 222 21.49 -5.41 -6.39
N GLU A 223 22.11 -6.54 -6.02
CA GLU A 223 21.46 -7.84 -6.06
C GLU A 223 20.39 -7.96 -4.96
N PRO A 224 19.17 -8.44 -5.27
CA PRO A 224 18.17 -8.72 -4.26
C PRO A 224 18.66 -9.77 -3.26
N ARG A 225 18.42 -9.54 -1.99
CA ARG A 225 18.65 -10.51 -0.91
C ARG A 225 17.38 -11.33 -0.64
N PRO A 226 17.47 -12.44 0.09
CA PRO A 226 16.30 -13.24 0.47
C PRO A 226 15.21 -12.38 1.10
N LEU A 227 13.95 -12.72 0.80
CA LEU A 227 12.81 -12.01 1.41
C LEU A 227 12.76 -12.29 2.92
N PRO A 228 12.41 -11.28 3.72
CA PRO A 228 12.12 -11.47 5.14
C PRO A 228 10.81 -12.26 5.34
N GLN A 229 10.54 -12.62 6.58
CA GLN A 229 9.27 -13.17 7.00
C GLN A 229 8.54 -12.18 7.90
N MET A 230 7.23 -12.05 7.72
CA MET A 230 6.38 -11.29 8.63
C MET A 230 5.56 -12.27 9.46
N ARG A 231 5.70 -12.19 10.78
CA ARG A 231 4.90 -12.94 11.73
C ARG A 231 3.90 -12.00 12.39
N LEU A 232 2.64 -12.40 12.42
CA LEU A 232 1.59 -11.71 13.15
C LEU A 232 1.32 -12.42 14.48
N ASN A 233 0.92 -11.67 15.50
CA ASN A 233 0.45 -12.24 16.77
C ASN A 233 -0.80 -13.10 16.49
N PRO A 234 -0.74 -14.45 16.69
CA PRO A 234 -1.85 -15.34 16.34
C PRO A 234 -3.08 -15.19 17.24
N GLU A 235 -2.93 -14.51 18.39
CA GLU A 235 -4.04 -14.27 19.33
C GLU A 235 -4.99 -13.17 18.85
N VAL A 236 -4.58 -12.32 17.90
CA VAL A 236 -5.44 -11.27 17.34
C VAL A 236 -6.45 -11.89 16.38
N LYS A 237 -7.75 -11.76 16.71
CA LYS A 237 -8.88 -12.34 15.95
C LYS A 237 -9.74 -11.30 15.25
N ASN A 238 -9.60 -10.04 15.60
CA ASN A 238 -10.28 -8.92 14.95
C ASN A 238 -9.25 -7.98 14.32
N ILE A 239 -9.46 -7.60 13.05
CA ILE A 239 -8.50 -6.79 12.31
C ILE A 239 -8.24 -5.42 12.97
N PHE A 240 -9.21 -4.89 13.70
CA PHE A 240 -9.13 -3.60 14.37
C PHE A 240 -8.39 -3.63 15.70
N ASP A 241 -8.08 -4.82 16.22
CA ASP A 241 -7.36 -5.01 17.49
C ASP A 241 -5.85 -5.08 17.30
N PHE A 242 -5.35 -5.17 16.06
CA PHE A 242 -3.92 -5.16 15.79
C PHE A 242 -3.27 -3.87 16.26
N LYS A 243 -2.10 -4.03 16.90
CA LYS A 243 -1.21 -2.96 17.35
C LYS A 243 0.16 -3.16 16.72
N TYR A 244 1.01 -2.15 16.80
CA TYR A 244 2.37 -2.22 16.24
C TYR A 244 3.18 -3.43 16.75
N GLU A 245 3.00 -3.78 18.03
CA GLU A 245 3.71 -4.87 18.71
C GLU A 245 3.28 -6.26 18.22
N ASP A 246 2.18 -6.38 17.48
CA ASP A 246 1.67 -7.63 16.93
C ASP A 246 2.37 -8.04 15.62
N PHE A 247 3.31 -7.22 15.14
CA PHE A 247 4.05 -7.45 13.90
C PHE A 247 5.52 -7.68 14.17
N GLU A 248 6.03 -8.86 13.81
CA GLU A 248 7.43 -9.23 13.94
C GLU A 248 8.07 -9.49 12.58
N LEU A 249 9.03 -8.65 12.18
CA LEU A 249 9.80 -8.85 10.95
C LEU A 249 11.06 -9.66 11.24
N LEU A 250 11.18 -10.83 10.60
CA LEU A 250 12.29 -11.75 10.77
C LEU A 250 13.19 -11.76 9.53
N ASN A 251 14.50 -11.83 9.74
CA ASN A 251 15.50 -12.01 8.70
C ASN A 251 15.52 -10.90 7.62
N TYR A 252 15.20 -9.66 7.99
CA TYR A 252 15.30 -8.53 7.07
C TYR A 252 16.74 -8.01 7.02
N ASP A 253 17.45 -8.36 5.95
CA ASP A 253 18.83 -7.94 5.66
C ASP A 253 18.87 -7.13 4.36
N PRO A 254 18.43 -5.86 4.36
CA PRO A 254 18.43 -5.03 3.17
C PRO A 254 19.79 -4.39 2.91
N HIS A 255 20.02 -3.97 1.65
CA HIS A 255 21.05 -2.99 1.36
C HIS A 255 20.75 -1.65 2.04
N PRO A 256 21.76 -0.77 2.26
CA PRO A 256 21.57 0.52 2.88
C PRO A 256 20.48 1.36 2.21
N HIS A 257 19.84 2.24 2.99
CA HIS A 257 18.86 3.19 2.49
C HIS A 257 19.43 4.06 1.36
N ILE A 258 18.60 4.37 0.37
CA ILE A 258 18.89 5.37 -0.67
C ILE A 258 17.90 6.51 -0.48
N LYS A 259 18.43 7.71 -0.18
CA LYS A 259 17.60 8.89 0.06
C LYS A 259 17.02 9.41 -1.26
N GLY A 260 15.72 9.66 -1.29
CA GLY A 260 15.02 10.40 -2.34
C GLY A 260 14.32 11.63 -1.75
N VAL A 261 14.18 12.68 -2.54
CA VAL A 261 13.42 13.89 -2.17
C VAL A 261 12.00 13.72 -2.67
N VAL A 262 11.03 13.93 -1.79
CA VAL A 262 9.59 13.85 -2.16
C VAL A 262 9.28 15.00 -3.12
N ALA A 263 8.56 14.71 -4.20
CA ALA A 263 8.02 15.70 -5.12
C ALA A 263 6.63 16.14 -4.60
N VAL A 264 6.47 17.40 -4.24
CA VAL A 264 5.26 18.01 -3.65
C VAL A 264 4.71 19.15 -4.49
#